data_aad9ba555eaaedebcbf579a8b4e6b66c
#
_entry.id   aad9ba555eaaedebcbf579a8b4e6b66c
#
_cell.length_a   1.000
_cell.length_b   1.000
_cell.length_c   1.000
_cell.angle_alpha   90.00
_cell.angle_beta   90.00
_cell.angle_gamma   90.00
#
_symmetry.space_group_name_H-M   'P 1'
#
loop_
_entity.id
_entity.type
_entity.pdbx_description
1 polymer ?
#
loop_
_entity_poly.entity_id
_entity_poly.type
_entity_poly.pdbx_seq_one_letter_code
_entity_poly.pdbx_strand_id
1 'polypeptide(L)'
;MITTKIQGTDFTYNKVTHYEKDGHIYCKTCNERIDGKAIPMLDKPMIIRTACKCDRDRQEQEKQREKRIEQDRLRQNCFISKNQKAYTFENADEDTDKEIIKKAKNYVKHFEEMRKDNVGLLLYGNVGSGKTYIACAISNAIITEYSYTVKMRNFAQILNDLSIVEIWKETKDLLFHSRIEKGYMFPKKIELL
;
A
#
# COMPACT_ATOMS: atom_id res chain seq x y z
N MET A 1 -7.79 30.66 16.56
CA MET A 1 -9.13 30.27 16.04
C MET A 1 -10.13 31.34 16.47
N ILE A 2 -11.10 31.63 15.66
CA ILE A 2 -12.18 32.60 15.94
C ILE A 2 -13.52 31.89 15.77
N THR A 3 -14.46 32.19 16.64
CA THR A 3 -15.84 31.68 16.53
C THR A 3 -16.75 32.82 16.07
N THR A 4 -17.55 32.55 15.05
CA THR A 4 -18.58 33.48 14.55
C THR A 4 -19.92 32.74 14.46
N LYS A 5 -21.02 33.50 14.42
CA LYS A 5 -22.36 32.90 14.25
C LYS A 5 -22.73 32.85 12.78
N ILE A 6 -22.94 31.65 12.26
CA ILE A 6 -23.41 31.41 10.92
C ILE A 6 -24.73 30.67 10.99
N GLN A 7 -25.77 31.19 10.33
CA GLN A 7 -27.12 30.61 10.38
C GLN A 7 -27.61 30.35 11.82
N GLY A 8 -27.26 31.24 12.75
CA GLY A 8 -27.65 31.13 14.17
C GLY A 8 -26.83 30.15 15.00
N THR A 9 -25.83 29.47 14.42
CA THR A 9 -25.00 28.45 15.04
C THR A 9 -23.52 28.90 15.13
N ASP A 10 -22.87 28.55 16.22
CA ASP A 10 -21.45 28.87 16.41
C ASP A 10 -20.55 28.05 15.44
N PHE A 11 -19.77 28.75 14.66
CA PHE A 11 -18.82 28.16 13.74
C PHE A 11 -17.38 28.66 14.01
N THR A 12 -16.45 27.73 14.24
CA THR A 12 -15.07 28.09 14.56
C THR A 12 -14.17 27.89 13.34
N TYR A 13 -13.38 28.91 13.01
CA TYR A 13 -12.45 28.87 11.90
C TYR A 13 -11.09 29.52 12.21
N ASN A 14 -10.09 29.26 11.39
CA ASN A 14 -8.76 29.85 11.52
C ASN A 14 -8.67 31.14 10.66
N LYS A 15 -8.56 32.30 11.30
CA LYS A 15 -8.46 33.61 10.63
C LYS A 15 -7.21 33.77 9.75
N VAL A 16 -6.17 32.97 10.00
CA VAL A 16 -4.95 33.02 9.16
C VAL A 16 -5.24 32.47 7.76
N THR A 17 -5.99 31.37 7.67
CA THR A 17 -6.27 30.66 6.43
C THR A 17 -7.65 30.91 5.81
N HIS A 18 -8.56 31.53 6.57
CA HIS A 18 -9.94 31.77 6.16
C HIS A 18 -10.37 33.20 6.46
N TYR A 19 -11.43 33.63 5.80
CA TYR A 19 -12.06 34.94 6.04
C TYR A 19 -13.58 34.82 5.97
N GLU A 20 -14.26 35.77 6.62
CA GLU A 20 -15.71 35.90 6.62
C GLU A 20 -16.13 36.93 5.57
N LYS A 21 -17.13 36.59 4.78
CA LYS A 21 -17.78 37.48 3.83
C LYS A 21 -19.26 37.10 3.69
N ASP A 22 -20.14 38.09 3.76
CA ASP A 22 -21.60 37.93 3.59
C ASP A 22 -22.20 36.82 4.50
N GLY A 23 -21.70 36.71 5.74
CA GLY A 23 -22.16 35.71 6.70
C GLY A 23 -21.72 34.27 6.40
N HIS A 24 -20.70 34.11 5.58
CA HIS A 24 -20.13 32.82 5.20
C HIS A 24 -18.62 32.84 5.33
N ILE A 25 -18.02 31.66 5.51
CA ILE A 25 -16.57 31.50 5.66
C ILE A 25 -15.95 30.93 4.39
N TYR A 26 -14.91 31.58 3.93
CA TYR A 26 -14.19 31.24 2.70
C TYR A 26 -12.71 30.97 2.96
N CYS A 27 -12.12 30.08 2.19
CA CYS A 27 -10.68 29.85 2.15
C CYS A 27 -9.97 31.03 1.47
N LYS A 28 -8.92 31.61 2.07
CA LYS A 28 -8.16 32.73 1.49
C LYS A 28 -7.41 32.35 0.20
N THR A 29 -7.07 31.07 0.03
CA THR A 29 -6.26 30.60 -1.09
C THR A 29 -7.11 30.27 -2.33
N CYS A 30 -8.22 29.53 -2.16
CA CYS A 30 -9.04 29.07 -3.29
C CYS A 30 -10.41 29.75 -3.36
N ASN A 31 -10.75 30.62 -2.42
CA ASN A 31 -12.04 31.30 -2.29
C ASN A 31 -13.27 30.37 -2.25
N GLU A 32 -13.07 29.08 -1.99
CA GLU A 32 -14.19 28.17 -1.77
C GLU A 32 -14.80 28.37 -0.38
N ARG A 33 -16.10 28.28 -0.30
CA ARG A 33 -16.88 28.33 0.93
C ARG A 33 -16.63 27.04 1.75
N ILE A 34 -16.41 27.19 3.05
CA ILE A 34 -16.12 26.06 3.96
C ILE A 34 -17.21 25.78 5.00
N ASP A 35 -18.13 26.70 5.20
CA ASP A 35 -19.31 26.49 6.05
C ASP A 35 -20.41 25.79 5.24
N GLY A 36 -20.76 24.58 5.66
CA GLY A 36 -21.85 23.80 5.06
C GLY A 36 -23.24 24.24 5.55
N LYS A 37 -24.24 23.41 5.28
CA LYS A 37 -25.59 23.61 5.81
C LYS A 37 -25.64 23.22 7.29
N ALA A 38 -26.43 23.94 8.08
CA ALA A 38 -26.73 23.55 9.43
C ALA A 38 -27.54 22.25 9.43
N ILE A 39 -27.09 21.27 10.22
CA ILE A 39 -27.80 19.99 10.42
C ILE A 39 -28.41 20.00 11.82
N PRO A 40 -29.71 19.70 11.95
CA PRO A 40 -30.33 19.57 13.26
C PRO A 40 -29.74 18.36 13.99
N MET A 41 -29.20 18.58 15.18
CA MET A 41 -28.82 17.54 16.14
C MET A 41 -29.68 17.64 17.39
N LEU A 42 -29.69 16.60 18.23
CA LEU A 42 -30.56 16.43 19.36
C LEU A 42 -30.65 17.66 20.28
N ASP A 43 -29.58 18.40 20.53
CA ASP A 43 -29.56 19.54 21.45
C ASP A 43 -29.36 20.90 20.78
N LYS A 44 -28.60 20.99 19.71
CA LYS A 44 -28.31 22.25 18.98
C LYS A 44 -27.95 21.96 17.52
N PRO A 45 -28.38 22.83 16.59
CA PRO A 45 -27.95 22.70 15.19
C PRO A 45 -26.42 22.83 15.10
N MET A 46 -25.79 22.04 14.27
CA MET A 46 -24.35 22.07 14.01
C MET A 46 -24.08 22.32 12.54
N ILE A 47 -23.11 23.19 12.24
CA ILE A 47 -22.63 23.41 10.88
C ILE A 47 -21.46 22.49 10.62
N ILE A 48 -21.59 21.62 9.62
CA ILE A 48 -20.50 20.77 9.19
C ILE A 48 -19.53 21.59 8.32
N ARG A 49 -18.26 21.58 8.69
CA ARG A 49 -17.20 22.16 7.87
C ARG A 49 -17.01 21.32 6.61
N THR A 50 -17.08 21.95 5.45
CA THR A 50 -16.72 21.35 4.16
C THR A 50 -15.25 21.61 3.86
N ALA A 51 -14.54 20.59 3.40
CA ALA A 51 -13.16 20.76 2.96
C ALA A 51 -13.11 21.54 1.66
N CYS A 52 -12.37 22.64 1.62
CA CYS A 52 -12.12 23.37 0.39
C CYS A 52 -11.16 22.60 -0.54
N LYS A 53 -11.01 23.06 -1.79
CA LYS A 53 -10.10 22.45 -2.76
C LYS A 53 -8.68 22.31 -2.18
N CYS A 54 -8.16 23.37 -1.56
CA CYS A 54 -6.81 23.33 -0.94
C CYS A 54 -6.66 22.27 0.15
N ASP A 55 -7.69 22.07 0.96
CA ASP A 55 -7.68 21.04 2.01
C ASP A 55 -7.77 19.64 1.39
N ARG A 56 -8.61 19.46 0.35
CA ARG A 56 -8.71 18.18 -0.38
C ARG A 56 -7.39 17.83 -1.06
N ASP A 57 -6.78 18.78 -1.76
CA ASP A 57 -5.49 18.59 -2.46
C ASP A 57 -4.37 18.25 -1.45
N ARG A 58 -4.35 18.94 -0.29
CA ARG A 58 -3.39 18.66 0.78
C ARG A 58 -3.58 17.26 1.36
N GLN A 59 -4.83 16.87 1.63
CA GLN A 59 -5.14 15.53 2.14
C GLN A 59 -4.75 14.44 1.16
N GLU A 60 -4.99 14.68 -0.14
CA GLU A 60 -4.60 13.74 -1.18
C GLU A 60 -3.07 13.61 -1.29
N GLN A 61 -2.34 14.74 -1.25
CA GLN A 61 -0.87 14.73 -1.24
C GLN A 61 -0.31 13.98 -0.02
N GLU A 62 -0.89 14.19 1.17
CA GLU A 62 -0.46 13.49 2.38
C GLU A 62 -0.71 11.98 2.29
N LYS A 63 -1.90 11.56 1.83
CA LYS A 63 -2.19 10.13 1.56
C LYS A 63 -1.21 9.50 0.58
N GLN A 64 -0.89 10.22 -0.50
CA GLN A 64 0.09 9.73 -1.48
C GLN A 64 1.49 9.64 -0.88
N ARG A 65 1.88 10.60 -0.03
CA ARG A 65 3.14 10.58 0.69
C ARG A 65 3.22 9.41 1.66
N GLU A 66 2.19 9.19 2.46
CA GLU A 66 2.10 8.06 3.39
C GLU A 66 2.17 6.72 2.64
N LYS A 67 1.44 6.61 1.52
CA LYS A 67 1.49 5.42 0.67
C LYS A 67 2.91 5.15 0.13
N ARG A 68 3.63 6.19 -0.33
CA ARG A 68 5.01 6.05 -0.80
C ARG A 68 5.95 5.60 0.31
N ILE A 69 5.86 6.20 1.49
CA ILE A 69 6.68 5.82 2.66
C ILE A 69 6.43 4.35 3.02
N GLU A 70 5.18 3.91 3.06
CA GLU A 70 4.84 2.53 3.36
C GLU A 70 5.36 1.57 2.27
N GLN A 71 5.20 1.88 0.99
CA GLN A 71 5.74 1.09 -0.11
C GLN A 71 7.27 0.97 -0.04
N ASP A 72 7.98 2.06 0.31
CA ASP A 72 9.43 2.03 0.48
C ASP A 72 9.84 1.17 1.68
N ARG A 73 9.10 1.22 2.77
CA ARG A 73 9.29 0.34 3.93
C ARG A 73 9.10 -1.13 3.55
N LEU A 74 8.04 -1.44 2.79
CA LEU A 74 7.77 -2.80 2.32
C LEU A 74 8.90 -3.31 1.40
N ARG A 75 9.41 -2.46 0.47
CA ARG A 75 10.56 -2.81 -0.38
C ARG A 75 11.84 -3.05 0.42
N GLN A 76 12.08 -2.26 1.48
CA GLN A 76 13.24 -2.47 2.35
C GLN A 76 13.21 -3.84 3.03
N ASN A 77 12.05 -4.29 3.43
CA ASN A 77 11.86 -5.58 4.10
C ASN A 77 11.76 -6.77 3.15
N CYS A 78 11.41 -6.52 1.88
CA CYS A 78 11.25 -7.55 0.86
C CYS A 78 12.61 -8.04 0.36
N PHE A 79 13.48 -7.13 -0.08
CA PHE A 79 14.65 -7.44 -0.87
C PHE A 79 15.91 -7.58 -0.02
N ILE A 80 16.75 -8.55 -0.40
CA ILE A 80 18.05 -8.81 0.25
C ILE A 80 19.08 -7.77 -0.25
N SER A 81 19.07 -7.45 -1.54
CA SER A 81 20.01 -6.51 -2.17
C SER A 81 19.33 -5.20 -2.55
N LYS A 82 20.08 -4.10 -2.42
CA LYS A 82 19.59 -2.77 -2.83
C LYS A 82 19.23 -2.71 -4.33
N ASN A 83 19.99 -3.41 -5.18
CA ASN A 83 19.77 -3.43 -6.63
C ASN A 83 18.41 -4.05 -7.00
N GLN A 84 17.93 -5.03 -6.22
CA GLN A 84 16.66 -5.71 -6.46
C GLN A 84 15.45 -4.77 -6.38
N LYS A 85 15.58 -3.65 -5.67
CA LYS A 85 14.53 -2.62 -5.60
C LYS A 85 14.31 -1.92 -6.95
N ALA A 86 15.32 -1.88 -7.80
CA ALA A 86 15.26 -1.27 -9.13
C ALA A 86 14.75 -2.22 -10.22
N TYR A 87 14.59 -3.52 -9.92
CA TYR A 87 14.11 -4.50 -10.88
C TYR A 87 12.59 -4.40 -11.01
N THR A 88 12.15 -3.65 -12.01
CA THR A 88 10.73 -3.44 -12.33
C THR A 88 10.45 -3.85 -13.77
N PHE A 89 9.19 -3.98 -14.15
CA PHE A 89 8.83 -4.29 -15.54
C PHE A 89 9.17 -3.18 -16.52
N GLU A 90 9.27 -1.94 -16.04
CA GLU A 90 9.62 -0.75 -16.83
C GLU A 90 11.11 -0.68 -17.13
N ASN A 91 11.93 -1.20 -16.21
CA ASN A 91 13.39 -1.20 -16.32
C ASN A 91 13.94 -2.50 -16.94
N ALA A 92 13.08 -3.36 -17.48
CA ALA A 92 13.50 -4.59 -18.13
C ALA A 92 14.26 -4.26 -19.42
N ASP A 93 15.37 -4.99 -19.66
CA ASP A 93 16.15 -4.84 -20.87
C ASP A 93 15.32 -5.20 -22.12
N GLU A 94 15.66 -4.60 -23.27
CA GLU A 94 14.97 -4.83 -24.55
C GLU A 94 15.04 -6.30 -25.00
N ASP A 95 16.09 -7.00 -24.61
CA ASP A 95 16.31 -8.43 -24.88
C ASP A 95 15.50 -9.37 -23.97
N THR A 96 14.82 -8.83 -22.95
CA THR A 96 13.99 -9.65 -22.08
C THR A 96 12.79 -10.19 -22.84
N ASP A 97 12.52 -11.49 -22.70
CA ASP A 97 11.39 -12.14 -23.36
C ASP A 97 10.06 -11.44 -23.01
N LYS A 98 9.48 -10.80 -24.05
CA LYS A 98 8.25 -10.03 -23.93
C LYS A 98 7.06 -10.88 -23.52
N GLU A 99 7.07 -12.17 -23.86
CA GLU A 99 5.99 -13.09 -23.49
C GLU A 99 6.02 -13.40 -21.99
N ILE A 100 7.22 -13.62 -21.42
CA ILE A 100 7.39 -13.82 -19.99
C ILE A 100 6.95 -12.57 -19.22
N ILE A 101 7.36 -11.37 -19.66
CA ILE A 101 6.92 -10.11 -19.06
C ILE A 101 5.40 -9.97 -19.12
N LYS A 102 4.77 -10.31 -20.25
CA LYS A 102 3.32 -10.26 -20.41
C LYS A 102 2.60 -11.21 -19.44
N LYS A 103 3.08 -12.45 -19.31
CA LYS A 103 2.53 -13.44 -18.37
C LYS A 103 2.70 -12.97 -16.91
N ALA A 104 3.88 -12.44 -16.57
CA ALA A 104 4.16 -11.93 -15.23
C ALA A 104 3.27 -10.71 -14.87
N LYS A 105 3.09 -9.78 -15.80
CA LYS A 105 2.16 -8.65 -15.64
C LYS A 105 0.71 -9.12 -15.49
N ASN A 106 0.31 -10.14 -16.26
CA ASN A 106 -1.03 -10.72 -16.15
C ASN A 106 -1.27 -11.37 -14.78
N TYR A 107 -0.26 -12.08 -14.26
CA TYR A 107 -0.32 -12.63 -12.90
C TYR A 107 -0.51 -11.52 -11.85
N VAL A 108 0.27 -10.43 -11.94
CA VAL A 108 0.12 -9.29 -11.02
C VAL A 108 -1.27 -8.69 -11.13
N LYS A 109 -1.79 -8.49 -12.33
CA LYS A 109 -3.13 -7.94 -12.56
C LYS A 109 -4.24 -8.76 -11.90
N HIS A 110 -4.09 -10.08 -11.85
CA HIS A 110 -5.06 -10.99 -11.23
C HIS A 110 -4.58 -11.52 -9.87
N PHE A 111 -3.65 -10.81 -9.22
CA PHE A 111 -2.98 -11.28 -8.02
C PHE A 111 -3.96 -11.63 -6.88
N GLU A 112 -5.01 -10.84 -6.68
CA GLU A 112 -6.00 -11.10 -5.62
C GLU A 112 -6.74 -12.44 -5.84
N GLU A 113 -7.09 -12.75 -7.09
CA GLU A 113 -7.73 -14.01 -7.45
C GLU A 113 -6.75 -15.17 -7.28
N MET A 114 -5.52 -15.03 -7.83
CA MET A 114 -4.46 -16.02 -7.71
C MET A 114 -4.12 -16.32 -6.25
N ARG A 115 -4.04 -15.28 -5.42
CA ARG A 115 -3.82 -15.40 -3.98
C ARG A 115 -4.96 -16.13 -3.28
N LYS A 116 -6.21 -15.78 -3.59
CA LYS A 116 -7.40 -16.43 -3.02
C LYS A 116 -7.45 -17.92 -3.38
N ASP A 117 -7.11 -18.25 -4.62
CA ASP A 117 -7.10 -19.62 -5.13
C ASP A 117 -5.80 -20.38 -4.80
N ASN A 118 -4.86 -19.72 -4.12
CA ASN A 118 -3.56 -20.27 -3.74
C ASN A 118 -2.73 -20.72 -4.97
N VAL A 119 -2.75 -19.93 -6.03
CA VAL A 119 -1.98 -20.18 -7.26
C VAL A 119 -0.64 -19.43 -7.15
N GLY A 120 0.46 -20.16 -7.32
CA GLY A 120 1.82 -19.61 -7.38
C GLY A 120 2.43 -19.71 -8.75
N LEU A 121 3.60 -19.07 -8.95
CA LEU A 121 4.38 -19.12 -10.17
C LEU A 121 5.67 -19.94 -9.96
N LEU A 122 6.02 -20.77 -10.94
CA LEU A 122 7.32 -21.41 -11.03
C LEU A 122 8.11 -20.82 -12.20
N LEU A 123 9.20 -20.12 -11.90
CA LEU A 123 10.13 -19.61 -12.90
C LEU A 123 11.24 -20.64 -13.11
N TYR A 124 11.36 -21.16 -14.33
CA TYR A 124 12.38 -22.15 -14.68
C TYR A 124 13.20 -21.70 -15.90
N GLY A 125 14.36 -22.31 -16.09
CA GLY A 125 15.27 -21.98 -17.20
C GLY A 125 16.74 -21.99 -16.76
N ASN A 126 17.65 -21.73 -17.71
CA ASN A 126 19.08 -21.75 -17.51
C ASN A 126 19.59 -20.66 -16.57
N VAL A 127 20.80 -20.81 -16.06
CA VAL A 127 21.49 -19.75 -15.29
C VAL A 127 21.60 -18.49 -16.18
N GLY A 128 21.32 -17.33 -15.61
CA GLY A 128 21.38 -16.06 -16.36
C GLY A 128 20.09 -15.69 -17.12
N SER A 129 19.06 -16.54 -17.17
CA SER A 129 17.81 -16.27 -17.94
C SER A 129 16.87 -15.25 -17.30
N GLY A 130 17.32 -14.43 -16.36
CA GLY A 130 16.50 -13.34 -15.78
C GLY A 130 15.45 -13.74 -14.75
N LYS A 131 15.40 -15.01 -14.28
CA LYS A 131 14.38 -15.48 -13.30
C LYS A 131 14.28 -14.62 -12.05
N THR A 132 15.43 -14.28 -11.47
CA THR A 132 15.48 -13.43 -10.27
C THR A 132 14.98 -12.02 -10.58
N TYR A 133 15.30 -11.50 -11.77
CA TYR A 133 14.79 -10.20 -12.21
C TYR A 133 13.26 -10.19 -12.27
N ILE A 134 12.67 -11.17 -12.94
CA ILE A 134 11.20 -11.29 -13.07
C ILE A 134 10.54 -11.47 -11.70
N ALA A 135 11.11 -12.29 -10.81
CA ALA A 135 10.61 -12.45 -9.45
C ALA A 135 10.62 -11.13 -8.67
N CYS A 136 11.69 -10.35 -8.80
CA CYS A 136 11.78 -9.02 -8.19
C CYS A 136 10.79 -8.02 -8.82
N ALA A 137 10.62 -8.05 -10.14
CA ALA A 137 9.66 -7.18 -10.83
C ALA A 137 8.22 -7.47 -10.41
N ILE A 138 7.83 -8.73 -10.30
CA ILE A 138 6.54 -9.16 -9.75
C ILE A 138 6.38 -8.66 -8.31
N SER A 139 7.39 -8.85 -7.46
CA SER A 139 7.37 -8.42 -6.06
C SER A 139 7.21 -6.90 -5.92
N ASN A 140 7.94 -6.12 -6.72
CA ASN A 140 7.82 -4.67 -6.77
C ASN A 140 6.43 -4.21 -7.22
N ALA A 141 5.87 -4.86 -8.24
CA ALA A 141 4.54 -4.55 -8.74
C ALA A 141 3.45 -4.86 -7.69
N ILE A 142 3.52 -6.01 -7.01
CA ILE A 142 2.59 -6.36 -5.93
C ILE A 142 2.65 -5.34 -4.79
N ILE A 143 3.84 -4.91 -4.38
CA ILE A 143 4.01 -3.87 -3.35
C ILE A 143 3.40 -2.54 -3.82
N THR A 144 3.62 -2.17 -5.08
CA THR A 144 3.15 -0.90 -5.63
C THR A 144 1.64 -0.85 -5.79
N GLU A 145 1.03 -1.90 -6.32
CA GLU A 145 -0.39 -1.93 -6.65
C GLU A 145 -1.26 -2.26 -5.44
N TYR A 146 -0.83 -3.25 -4.64
CA TYR A 146 -1.65 -3.82 -3.57
C TYR A 146 -1.15 -3.49 -2.15
N SER A 147 0.05 -2.93 -2.01
CA SER A 147 0.69 -2.65 -0.71
C SER A 147 0.81 -3.90 0.19
N TYR A 148 0.96 -5.08 -0.40
CA TYR A 148 1.18 -6.32 0.35
C TYR A 148 2.62 -6.47 0.81
N THR A 149 2.79 -7.11 1.96
CA THR A 149 4.10 -7.54 2.44
C THR A 149 4.58 -8.74 1.63
N VAL A 150 5.68 -8.56 0.91
CA VAL A 150 6.37 -9.61 0.16
C VAL A 150 7.72 -9.89 0.82
N LYS A 151 8.15 -11.14 0.85
CA LYS A 151 9.47 -11.54 1.36
C LYS A 151 10.19 -12.37 0.31
N MET A 152 11.34 -11.90 -0.16
CA MET A 152 12.25 -12.71 -0.98
C MET A 152 13.20 -13.48 -0.08
N ARG A 153 13.30 -14.78 -0.31
CA ARG A 153 14.19 -15.69 0.42
C ARG A 153 14.83 -16.67 -0.54
N ASN A 154 16.10 -16.99 -0.34
CA ASN A 154 16.69 -18.16 -0.95
C ASN A 154 16.36 -19.41 -0.13
N PHE A 155 16.57 -20.59 -0.73
CA PHE A 155 16.21 -21.86 -0.08
C PHE A 155 16.94 -22.08 1.27
N ALA A 156 18.22 -21.71 1.35
CA ALA A 156 18.97 -21.81 2.60
C ALA A 156 18.38 -20.94 3.73
N GLN A 157 17.93 -19.73 3.39
CA GLN A 157 17.25 -18.86 4.35
C GLN A 157 15.92 -19.44 4.80
N ILE A 158 15.16 -20.07 3.89
CA ILE A 158 13.91 -20.74 4.25
C ILE A 158 14.18 -21.90 5.22
N LEU A 159 15.21 -22.71 4.93
CA LEU A 159 15.61 -23.80 5.81
C LEU A 159 16.05 -23.28 7.19
N ASN A 160 16.86 -22.25 7.25
CA ASN A 160 17.28 -21.64 8.51
C ASN A 160 16.08 -21.09 9.29
N ASP A 161 15.16 -20.41 8.62
CA ASP A 161 13.95 -19.90 9.27
C ASP A 161 13.07 -21.05 9.82
N LEU A 162 13.01 -22.19 9.13
CA LEU A 162 12.31 -23.39 9.56
C LEU A 162 13.03 -24.11 10.73
N SER A 163 14.35 -24.28 10.64
CA SER A 163 15.15 -24.92 11.70
C SER A 163 15.07 -24.16 13.02
N ILE A 164 15.08 -22.83 12.99
CA ILE A 164 14.84 -22.01 14.18
C ILE A 164 13.47 -22.32 14.78
N VAL A 165 12.44 -22.49 13.95
CA VAL A 165 11.08 -22.83 14.42
C VAL A 165 11.02 -24.23 15.02
N GLU A 166 11.77 -25.21 14.51
CA GLU A 166 11.83 -26.57 15.06
C GLU A 166 12.57 -26.62 16.39
N ILE A 167 13.70 -25.92 16.51
CA ILE A 167 14.43 -25.81 17.80
C ILE A 167 13.54 -25.17 18.87
N TRP A 168 12.73 -24.15 18.51
CA TRP A 168 11.77 -23.55 19.43
C TRP A 168 10.59 -24.46 19.78
N LYS A 169 10.22 -25.40 18.89
CA LYS A 169 9.16 -26.39 19.14
C LYS A 169 9.57 -27.43 20.20
N GLU A 170 10.81 -27.87 20.17
CA GLU A 170 11.35 -28.79 21.20
C GLU A 170 11.39 -28.15 22.59
N THR A 171 11.42 -26.81 22.66
CA THR A 171 11.46 -26.07 23.92
C THR A 171 10.10 -25.63 24.45
N LYS A 172 9.02 -25.59 23.63
CA LYS A 172 7.65 -25.25 24.07
C LYS A 172 6.58 -25.80 23.13
N ASP A 173 5.68 -26.61 23.65
CA ASP A 173 4.47 -27.16 22.99
C ASP A 173 3.45 -26.15 22.42
N LEU A 174 3.85 -24.93 22.15
CA LEU A 174 2.95 -23.78 21.84
C LEU A 174 3.03 -23.26 20.42
N LEU A 175 3.68 -23.94 19.47
CA LEU A 175 4.01 -23.30 18.17
C LEU A 175 3.35 -23.89 16.92
N PHE A 176 2.25 -24.60 17.05
CA PHE A 176 1.46 -25.01 15.87
C PHE A 176 0.80 -23.80 15.16
N HIS A 177 0.55 -22.71 15.90
CA HIS A 177 -0.03 -21.45 15.36
C HIS A 177 0.96 -20.56 14.60
N SER A 178 2.27 -20.69 14.84
CA SER A 178 3.28 -19.78 14.27
C SER A 178 3.61 -20.02 12.79
N ARG A 179 3.23 -21.14 12.20
CA ARG A 179 3.42 -21.41 10.75
C ARG A 179 2.53 -20.53 9.89
N ILE A 180 1.33 -20.21 10.37
CA ILE A 180 0.38 -19.33 9.68
C ILE A 180 0.77 -17.86 9.88
N GLU A 181 1.26 -17.49 11.07
CA GLU A 181 1.69 -16.12 11.37
C GLU A 181 2.95 -15.66 10.62
N LYS A 182 3.85 -16.60 10.22
CA LYS A 182 5.06 -16.27 9.44
C LYS A 182 4.80 -16.12 7.94
N GLY A 183 3.59 -16.36 7.46
CA GLY A 183 3.18 -16.09 6.08
C GLY A 183 3.82 -17.00 5.02
N TYR A 184 4.33 -18.18 5.40
CA TYR A 184 4.76 -19.20 4.44
C TYR A 184 3.54 -19.99 3.97
N MET A 185 2.88 -19.50 2.92
CA MET A 185 1.84 -20.26 2.23
C MET A 185 2.45 -20.97 1.02
N PHE A 186 2.40 -22.30 1.01
CA PHE A 186 2.75 -23.06 -0.18
C PHE A 186 1.56 -23.03 -1.14
N PRO A 187 1.77 -22.72 -2.42
CA PRO A 187 0.68 -22.68 -3.40
C PRO A 187 0.09 -24.08 -3.60
N LYS A 188 -1.24 -24.15 -3.68
CA LYS A 188 -1.95 -25.39 -4.02
C LYS A 188 -1.86 -25.69 -5.52
N LYS A 189 -1.67 -24.68 -6.34
CA LYS A 189 -1.50 -24.75 -7.79
C LYS A 189 -0.33 -23.89 -8.21
N ILE A 190 0.42 -24.33 -9.19
CA ILE A 190 1.62 -23.64 -9.71
C ILE A 190 1.41 -23.41 -11.20
N GLU A 191 1.59 -22.17 -11.65
CA GLU A 191 1.68 -21.82 -13.07
C GLU A 191 3.14 -21.76 -13.50
N LEU A 192 3.43 -22.34 -14.67
CA LEU A 192 4.78 -22.35 -15.26
C LEU A 192 4.99 -21.08 -16.10
N LEU A 193 6.08 -20.41 -15.85
CA LEU A 193 6.57 -19.26 -16.60
C LEU A 193 7.95 -19.56 -17.22
#